data_41dd18d780f3820e3645f65098ba71ee
#
_entry.id   41dd18d780f3820e3645f65098ba71ee
#
_cell.length_a   1.000
_cell.length_b   1.000
_cell.length_c   1.000
_cell.angle_alpha   90.00
_cell.angle_beta   90.00
_cell.angle_gamma   90.00
#
_symmetry.space_group_name_H-M   'P 1'
#
loop_
_entity.id
_entity.type
_entity.pdbx_description
1 polymer ?
#
loop_
_entity_poly.entity_id
_entity_poly.type
_entity_poly.pdbx_seq_one_letter_code
_entity_poly.pdbx_strand_id
1 'polypeptide(L)'
;MKYEDLGVVPIINACGTVTRLGGAPLHTAALAAYDSAAQHSVAIEELQIAVSQQLSQWLDCEAGLIASGAAAALTLGTAAILAGSDLARMEALPDTTQFPNEILIACDQRSGYDHAVRAAGAKLVAVGMNEVVSGAGVRRVEPWEYAAAITDQTAGILYVQTDCSRPILADVIRVAQEHGLPVLVDAAGEIPPVENLKRLVDSGADLVAFSGGKAMRGPQATGLLLGTRTLVGSALLQMLDMDDHPQLWTAPAEFFAADEVGGMPRHGIGRGFKVSKESIMAVMTALEKFLGPQQATLMNVW
;
A
#
# COMPACT_ATOMS: atom_id res chain seq x y z
N MET A 1 -16.70 -21.32 -19.01
CA MET A 1 -16.57 -22.15 -17.80
C MET A 1 -17.22 -21.42 -16.64
N LYS A 2 -18.06 -22.09 -15.85
CA LYS A 2 -18.70 -21.55 -14.64
C LYS A 2 -18.12 -22.25 -13.40
N TYR A 3 -18.42 -21.73 -12.20
CA TYR A 3 -17.95 -22.35 -10.95
C TYR A 3 -18.44 -23.80 -10.79
N GLU A 4 -19.68 -24.04 -11.20
CA GLU A 4 -20.31 -25.37 -11.14
C GLU A 4 -19.58 -26.40 -12.03
N ASP A 5 -18.99 -25.97 -13.14
CA ASP A 5 -18.17 -26.80 -14.03
C ASP A 5 -16.92 -27.34 -13.33
N LEU A 6 -16.47 -26.65 -12.27
CA LEU A 6 -15.37 -27.03 -11.39
C LEU A 6 -15.84 -27.69 -10.07
N GLY A 7 -17.13 -27.96 -9.91
CA GLY A 7 -17.71 -28.52 -8.70
C GLY A 7 -17.80 -27.52 -7.53
N VAL A 8 -17.68 -26.21 -7.79
CA VAL A 8 -17.77 -25.15 -6.78
C VAL A 8 -19.17 -24.53 -6.84
N VAL A 9 -19.87 -24.52 -5.70
CA VAL A 9 -21.20 -23.95 -5.58
C VAL A 9 -21.08 -22.49 -5.14
N PRO A 10 -21.62 -21.53 -5.92
CA PRO A 10 -21.70 -20.14 -5.50
C PRO A 10 -22.49 -19.97 -4.21
N ILE A 11 -22.05 -19.08 -3.34
CA ILE A 11 -22.70 -18.78 -2.06
C ILE A 11 -23.31 -17.39 -2.06
N ILE A 12 -24.32 -17.18 -1.24
CA ILE A 12 -24.83 -15.84 -0.92
C ILE A 12 -23.95 -15.30 0.21
N ASN A 13 -23.13 -14.30 -0.13
CA ASN A 13 -22.25 -13.64 0.83
C ASN A 13 -23.02 -12.54 1.59
N ALA A 14 -23.29 -12.76 2.88
CA ALA A 14 -23.86 -11.77 3.79
C ALA A 14 -22.85 -11.21 4.81
N CYS A 15 -21.54 -11.48 4.61
CA CYS A 15 -20.46 -11.06 5.51
C CYS A 15 -19.71 -9.81 5.03
N GLY A 16 -20.12 -9.20 3.92
CA GLY A 16 -19.45 -8.02 3.36
C GLY A 16 -18.17 -8.35 2.56
N THR A 17 -17.17 -7.50 2.63
CA THR A 17 -15.96 -7.53 1.78
C THR A 17 -14.89 -8.53 2.25
N VAL A 18 -15.29 -9.70 2.66
CA VAL A 18 -14.38 -10.73 3.19
C VAL A 18 -13.54 -11.36 2.09
N THR A 19 -12.23 -11.21 2.16
CA THR A 19 -11.27 -11.74 1.18
C THR A 19 -11.40 -13.25 0.97
N ARG A 20 -11.63 -14.01 2.05
CA ARG A 20 -11.83 -15.47 2.00
C ARG A 20 -13.03 -15.88 1.13
N LEU A 21 -13.98 -14.99 0.93
CA LEU A 21 -15.18 -15.23 0.10
C LEU A 21 -15.07 -14.57 -1.29
N GLY A 22 -13.89 -14.16 -1.70
CA GLY A 22 -13.66 -13.53 -3.00
C GLY A 22 -13.80 -11.99 -3.00
N GLY A 23 -13.98 -11.37 -1.81
CA GLY A 23 -14.16 -9.93 -1.67
C GLY A 23 -15.55 -9.45 -2.10
N ALA A 24 -15.64 -8.21 -2.55
CA ALA A 24 -16.86 -7.63 -3.09
C ALA A 24 -17.06 -8.03 -4.57
N PRO A 25 -18.30 -8.21 -5.04
CA PRO A 25 -18.57 -8.27 -6.47
C PRO A 25 -18.10 -6.98 -7.16
N LEU A 26 -17.42 -7.11 -8.31
CA LEU A 26 -16.94 -5.96 -9.05
C LEU A 26 -18.09 -5.02 -9.44
N HIS A 27 -17.81 -3.73 -9.45
CA HIS A 27 -18.71 -2.75 -10.05
C HIS A 27 -18.83 -3.02 -11.56
N THR A 28 -20.03 -2.90 -12.14
CA THR A 28 -20.26 -3.20 -13.57
C THR A 28 -19.37 -2.38 -14.49
N ALA A 29 -19.15 -1.10 -14.18
CA ALA A 29 -18.22 -0.26 -14.93
C ALA A 29 -16.76 -0.74 -14.83
N ALA A 30 -16.34 -1.24 -13.68
CA ALA A 30 -15.01 -1.82 -13.51
C ALA A 30 -14.84 -3.11 -14.33
N LEU A 31 -15.88 -3.94 -14.41
CA LEU A 31 -15.86 -5.13 -15.24
C LEU A 31 -15.77 -4.77 -16.73
N ALA A 32 -16.50 -3.75 -17.19
CA ALA A 32 -16.41 -3.27 -18.56
C ALA A 32 -15.02 -2.68 -18.90
N ALA A 33 -14.42 -1.95 -17.95
CA ALA A 33 -13.05 -1.42 -18.11
C ALA A 33 -12.01 -2.54 -18.17
N TYR A 34 -12.18 -3.60 -17.37
CA TYR A 34 -11.34 -4.80 -17.42
C TYR A 34 -11.39 -5.46 -18.80
N ASP A 35 -12.58 -5.73 -19.31
CA ASP A 35 -12.79 -6.36 -20.61
C ASP A 35 -12.19 -5.53 -21.76
N SER A 36 -12.41 -4.22 -21.75
CA SER A 36 -11.83 -3.30 -22.73
C SER A 36 -10.30 -3.29 -22.69
N ALA A 37 -9.71 -3.21 -21.50
CA ALA A 37 -8.25 -3.17 -21.34
C ALA A 37 -7.59 -4.49 -21.76
N ALA A 38 -8.27 -5.63 -21.63
CA ALA A 38 -7.78 -6.94 -22.03
C ALA A 38 -7.45 -7.04 -23.53
N GLN A 39 -8.06 -6.19 -24.34
CA GLN A 39 -7.94 -6.24 -25.81
C GLN A 39 -6.75 -5.43 -26.36
N HIS A 40 -6.02 -4.69 -25.50
CA HIS A 40 -4.95 -3.81 -25.92
C HIS A 40 -3.67 -4.08 -25.14
N SER A 41 -2.52 -3.79 -25.76
CA SER A 41 -1.22 -3.77 -25.08
C SER A 41 -0.82 -2.32 -24.79
N VAL A 42 -0.24 -2.08 -23.62
CA VAL A 42 0.28 -0.77 -23.19
C VAL A 42 1.59 -0.97 -22.43
N ALA A 43 2.45 0.04 -22.43
CA ALA A 43 3.61 0.07 -21.53
C ALA A 43 3.10 0.20 -20.09
N ILE A 44 3.48 -0.75 -19.22
CA ILE A 44 2.99 -0.77 -17.83
C ILE A 44 3.56 0.41 -17.03
N GLU A 45 4.79 0.82 -17.32
CA GLU A 45 5.41 2.00 -16.72
C GLU A 45 4.60 3.26 -17.03
N GLU A 46 4.32 3.53 -18.30
CA GLU A 46 3.49 4.67 -18.72
C GLU A 46 2.10 4.64 -18.10
N LEU A 47 1.49 3.44 -18.00
CA LEU A 47 0.19 3.28 -17.37
C LEU A 47 0.25 3.63 -15.89
N GLN A 48 1.25 3.17 -15.15
CA GLN A 48 1.40 3.49 -13.71
C GLN A 48 1.72 4.98 -13.50
N ILE A 49 2.48 5.61 -14.38
CA ILE A 49 2.72 7.07 -14.35
C ILE A 49 1.39 7.82 -14.52
N ALA A 50 0.60 7.48 -15.53
CA ALA A 50 -0.71 8.09 -15.77
C ALA A 50 -1.67 7.87 -14.59
N VAL A 51 -1.64 6.67 -13.99
CA VAL A 51 -2.39 6.34 -12.78
C VAL A 51 -1.95 7.21 -11.60
N SER A 52 -0.64 7.40 -11.40
CA SER A 52 -0.13 8.25 -10.34
C SER A 52 -0.62 9.70 -10.48
N GLN A 53 -0.57 10.26 -11.68
CA GLN A 53 -1.06 11.59 -11.97
C GLN A 53 -2.58 11.71 -11.67
N GLN A 54 -3.35 10.69 -12.04
CA GLN A 54 -4.80 10.69 -11.79
C GLN A 54 -5.12 10.55 -10.30
N LEU A 55 -4.39 9.70 -9.56
CA LEU A 55 -4.54 9.54 -8.11
C LEU A 55 -4.19 10.85 -7.39
N SER A 56 -3.12 11.53 -7.81
CA SER A 56 -2.73 12.84 -7.26
C SER A 56 -3.84 13.88 -7.44
N GLN A 57 -4.47 13.92 -8.62
CA GLN A 57 -5.59 14.84 -8.86
C GLN A 57 -6.84 14.52 -8.03
N TRP A 58 -7.14 13.23 -7.83
CA TRP A 58 -8.35 12.83 -7.10
C TRP A 58 -8.20 12.91 -5.59
N LEU A 59 -7.01 12.63 -5.07
CA LEU A 59 -6.78 12.38 -3.65
C LEU A 59 -5.83 13.38 -2.98
N ASP A 60 -5.31 14.37 -3.71
CA ASP A 60 -4.35 15.39 -3.26
C ASP A 60 -3.03 14.79 -2.71
N CYS A 61 -2.64 13.58 -3.14
CA CYS A 61 -1.34 12.99 -2.80
C CYS A 61 -0.25 13.43 -3.79
N GLU A 62 1.02 13.35 -3.38
CA GLU A 62 2.12 13.64 -4.30
C GLU A 62 2.23 12.59 -5.41
N ALA A 63 2.00 11.31 -5.09
CA ALA A 63 2.06 10.20 -6.01
C ALA A 63 1.24 9.00 -5.52
N GLY A 64 0.96 8.07 -6.42
CA GLY A 64 0.33 6.80 -6.09
C GLY A 64 0.62 5.71 -7.12
N LEU A 65 0.49 4.46 -6.71
CA LEU A 65 0.58 3.31 -7.61
C LEU A 65 -0.46 2.24 -7.27
N ILE A 66 -0.75 1.38 -8.23
CA ILE A 66 -1.58 0.19 -8.05
C ILE A 66 -0.68 -1.03 -7.92
N ALA A 67 -0.85 -1.77 -6.84
CA ALA A 67 -0.18 -3.05 -6.56
C ALA A 67 -1.17 -4.21 -6.51
N SER A 68 -0.68 -5.45 -6.41
CA SER A 68 -1.51 -6.66 -6.37
C SER A 68 -2.17 -6.92 -5.00
N GLY A 69 -2.65 -5.86 -4.34
CA GLY A 69 -3.36 -5.89 -3.06
C GLY A 69 -2.68 -5.02 -2.00
N ALA A 70 -3.40 -4.74 -0.91
CA ALA A 70 -2.86 -3.93 0.19
C ALA A 70 -1.62 -4.57 0.83
N ALA A 71 -1.56 -5.90 0.96
CA ALA A 71 -0.37 -6.58 1.47
C ALA A 71 0.84 -6.37 0.56
N ALA A 72 0.65 -6.41 -0.76
CA ALA A 72 1.70 -6.07 -1.72
C ALA A 72 2.11 -4.59 -1.60
N ALA A 73 1.16 -3.66 -1.42
CA ALA A 73 1.42 -2.25 -1.17
C ALA A 73 2.26 -2.05 0.11
N LEU A 74 1.97 -2.78 1.19
CA LEU A 74 2.78 -2.76 2.42
C LEU A 74 4.20 -3.29 2.19
N THR A 75 4.36 -4.38 1.44
CA THR A 75 5.71 -4.90 1.12
C THR A 75 6.49 -3.91 0.27
N LEU A 76 5.87 -3.35 -0.77
CA LEU A 76 6.49 -2.35 -1.64
C LEU A 76 6.82 -1.05 -0.89
N GLY A 77 5.91 -0.56 -0.05
CA GLY A 77 6.13 0.62 0.77
C GLY A 77 7.27 0.41 1.77
N THR A 78 7.34 -0.77 2.39
CA THR A 78 8.47 -1.12 3.28
C THR A 78 9.78 -1.21 2.50
N ALA A 79 9.77 -1.85 1.34
CA ALA A 79 10.95 -1.94 0.47
C ALA A 79 11.44 -0.54 0.04
N ALA A 80 10.51 0.37 -0.27
CA ALA A 80 10.83 1.76 -0.58
C ALA A 80 11.44 2.51 0.62
N ILE A 81 10.93 2.31 1.83
CA ILE A 81 11.52 2.87 3.05
C ILE A 81 12.95 2.36 3.28
N LEU A 82 13.19 1.07 3.06
CA LEU A 82 14.49 0.44 3.28
C LEU A 82 15.53 0.82 2.24
N ALA A 83 15.13 0.94 0.98
CA ALA A 83 16.06 1.13 -0.14
C ALA A 83 16.11 2.57 -0.66
N GLY A 84 15.02 3.35 -0.56
CA GLY A 84 14.95 4.66 -1.21
C GLY A 84 15.22 4.57 -2.70
N SER A 85 16.07 5.45 -3.24
CA SER A 85 16.57 5.44 -4.62
C SER A 85 17.91 4.71 -4.79
N ASP A 86 18.41 4.07 -3.74
CA ASP A 86 19.70 3.35 -3.76
C ASP A 86 19.54 1.98 -4.44
N LEU A 87 20.11 1.85 -5.64
CA LEU A 87 20.05 0.62 -6.44
C LEU A 87 20.70 -0.57 -5.76
N ALA A 88 21.79 -0.37 -5.00
CA ALA A 88 22.46 -1.47 -4.31
C ALA A 88 21.58 -2.03 -3.18
N ARG A 89 20.84 -1.16 -2.47
CA ARG A 89 19.86 -1.59 -1.47
C ARG A 89 18.66 -2.26 -2.12
N MET A 90 18.14 -1.72 -3.24
CA MET A 90 17.04 -2.37 -3.98
C MET A 90 17.40 -3.78 -4.40
N GLU A 91 18.62 -3.99 -4.89
CA GLU A 91 19.10 -5.30 -5.33
C GLU A 91 19.37 -6.25 -4.16
N ALA A 92 19.83 -5.73 -3.01
CA ALA A 92 20.12 -6.53 -1.83
C ALA A 92 18.84 -7.10 -1.18
N LEU A 93 17.70 -6.41 -1.28
CA LEU A 93 16.45 -6.85 -0.65
C LEU A 93 16.09 -8.29 -1.05
N PRO A 94 15.67 -9.15 -0.10
CA PRO A 94 15.35 -8.86 1.29
C PRO A 94 16.52 -8.96 2.27
N ASP A 95 17.78 -9.07 1.83
CA ASP A 95 18.93 -9.01 2.73
C ASP A 95 19.21 -7.55 3.13
N THR A 96 18.92 -7.23 4.36
CA THR A 96 19.02 -5.87 4.93
C THR A 96 20.11 -5.74 5.98
N THR A 97 21.05 -6.71 6.03
CA THR A 97 22.08 -6.78 7.07
C THR A 97 23.07 -5.60 7.05
N GLN A 98 23.17 -4.88 5.95
CA GLN A 98 24.13 -3.80 5.74
C GLN A 98 23.57 -2.39 5.94
N PHE A 99 22.28 -2.23 6.26
CA PHE A 99 21.62 -0.93 6.43
C PHE A 99 20.48 -1.00 7.46
N PRO A 100 20.01 0.15 7.99
CA PRO A 100 18.91 0.19 8.95
C PRO A 100 17.69 -0.54 8.42
N ASN A 101 17.10 -1.41 9.24
CA ASN A 101 16.03 -2.32 8.83
C ASN A 101 14.93 -2.51 9.86
N GLU A 102 14.98 -1.81 11.00
CA GLU A 102 13.96 -1.93 12.02
C GLU A 102 12.76 -1.04 11.68
N ILE A 103 11.57 -1.64 11.69
CA ILE A 103 10.29 -0.92 11.56
C ILE A 103 9.55 -1.03 12.89
N LEU A 104 9.30 0.11 13.52
CA LEU A 104 8.58 0.16 14.78
C LEU A 104 7.07 -0.02 14.55
N ILE A 105 6.40 -0.72 15.44
CA ILE A 105 4.94 -0.93 15.42
C ILE A 105 4.43 -1.08 16.86
N ALA A 106 3.28 -0.49 17.18
CA ALA A 106 2.66 -0.73 18.50
C ALA A 106 2.37 -2.22 18.70
N CYS A 107 2.64 -2.75 19.88
CA CYS A 107 2.49 -4.17 20.18
C CYS A 107 1.06 -4.69 19.96
N ASP A 108 0.04 -3.85 20.15
CA ASP A 108 -1.37 -4.17 19.96
C ASP A 108 -1.85 -4.00 18.51
N GLN A 109 -1.01 -3.48 17.61
CA GLN A 109 -1.27 -3.41 16.17
C GLN A 109 -0.66 -4.59 15.39
N ARG A 110 0.07 -5.48 16.06
CA ARG A 110 0.67 -6.67 15.45
C ARG A 110 -0.39 -7.65 14.95
N SER A 111 -0.19 -8.18 13.75
CA SER A 111 -1.16 -9.07 13.11
C SER A 111 -0.50 -10.07 12.15
N GLY A 112 -1.30 -10.95 11.52
CA GLY A 112 -0.82 -11.82 10.45
C GLY A 112 -0.27 -11.07 9.21
N TYR A 113 -0.63 -9.82 9.02
CA TYR A 113 -0.10 -8.97 7.93
C TYR A 113 1.32 -8.45 8.18
N ASP A 114 1.89 -8.69 9.36
CA ASP A 114 3.31 -8.49 9.64
C ASP A 114 4.22 -9.18 8.59
N HIS A 115 3.72 -10.27 8.00
CA HIS A 115 4.41 -10.97 6.92
C HIS A 115 4.73 -10.08 5.73
N ALA A 116 3.85 -9.13 5.38
CA ALA A 116 4.06 -8.23 4.26
C ALA A 116 5.30 -7.35 4.46
N VAL A 117 5.45 -6.79 5.67
CA VAL A 117 6.59 -5.94 6.04
C VAL A 117 7.88 -6.75 6.14
N ARG A 118 7.82 -7.93 6.77
CA ARG A 118 8.98 -8.83 6.88
C ARG A 118 9.44 -9.38 5.54
N ALA A 119 8.54 -9.54 4.56
CA ALA A 119 8.88 -10.02 3.23
C ALA A 119 9.85 -9.07 2.50
N ALA A 120 9.83 -7.78 2.81
CA ALA A 120 10.79 -6.80 2.31
C ALA A 120 12.16 -6.86 3.02
N GLY A 121 12.32 -7.70 4.05
CA GLY A 121 13.55 -7.81 4.82
C GLY A 121 13.56 -6.99 6.11
N ALA A 122 12.46 -6.31 6.45
CA ALA A 122 12.38 -5.53 7.68
C ALA A 122 12.26 -6.41 8.92
N LYS A 123 12.88 -5.95 10.00
CA LYS A 123 12.72 -6.46 11.36
C LYS A 123 11.67 -5.61 12.09
N LEU A 124 10.53 -6.22 12.44
CA LEU A 124 9.51 -5.52 13.23
C LEU A 124 9.93 -5.45 14.71
N VAL A 125 9.94 -4.24 15.25
CA VAL A 125 10.19 -3.95 16.66
C VAL A 125 8.87 -3.51 17.31
N ALA A 126 8.36 -4.34 18.22
CA ALA A 126 7.12 -4.05 18.94
C ALA A 126 7.37 -3.00 20.02
N VAL A 127 6.61 -1.90 19.96
CA VAL A 127 6.65 -0.80 20.93
C VAL A 127 5.56 -0.99 21.98
N GLY A 128 5.90 -0.71 23.22
CA GLY A 128 4.99 -0.83 24.34
C GLY A 128 4.80 -2.26 24.85
N MET A 129 3.83 -2.42 25.74
CA MET A 129 3.55 -3.68 26.42
C MET A 129 2.06 -4.03 26.30
N ASN A 130 1.75 -5.30 26.14
CA ASN A 130 0.39 -5.79 26.20
C ASN A 130 -0.02 -6.10 27.64
N GLU A 131 -0.74 -5.18 28.28
CA GLU A 131 -1.13 -5.27 29.69
C GLU A 131 -2.57 -5.81 29.91
N VAL A 132 -3.07 -6.65 29.02
CA VAL A 132 -4.44 -7.20 29.11
C VAL A 132 -4.72 -7.89 30.45
N VAL A 133 -3.69 -8.36 31.15
CA VAL A 133 -3.79 -9.14 32.40
C VAL A 133 -4.09 -8.27 33.63
N SER A 134 -3.86 -6.95 33.58
CA SER A 134 -3.92 -6.11 34.80
C SER A 134 -5.30 -5.93 35.41
N GLY A 135 -6.39 -6.18 34.67
CA GLY A 135 -7.77 -6.06 35.14
C GLY A 135 -8.26 -4.67 35.56
N ALA A 136 -7.34 -3.70 35.64
CA ALA A 136 -7.60 -2.32 36.07
C ALA A 136 -7.75 -1.33 34.89
N GLY A 137 -7.83 -1.85 33.68
CA GLY A 137 -7.76 -1.08 32.44
C GLY A 137 -6.44 -1.38 31.72
N VAL A 138 -6.48 -1.35 30.39
CA VAL A 138 -5.31 -1.59 29.55
C VAL A 138 -4.74 -0.24 29.14
N ARG A 139 -3.52 0.07 29.61
CA ARG A 139 -2.79 1.21 29.09
C ARG A 139 -2.32 0.86 27.67
N ARG A 140 -2.69 1.71 26.72
CA ARG A 140 -2.21 1.62 25.34
C ARG A 140 -0.81 2.19 25.22
N VAL A 141 -0.15 1.91 24.10
CA VAL A 141 1.14 2.49 23.74
C VAL A 141 1.03 4.02 23.71
N GLU A 142 2.05 4.71 24.19
CA GLU A 142 2.12 6.17 24.19
C GLU A 142 3.22 6.70 23.27
N PRO A 143 3.15 7.97 22.81
CA PRO A 143 4.12 8.53 21.87
C PRO A 143 5.58 8.45 22.35
N TRP A 144 5.83 8.66 23.65
CA TRP A 144 7.17 8.59 24.23
C TRP A 144 7.79 7.19 24.13
N GLU A 145 6.97 6.13 24.09
CA GLU A 145 7.46 4.74 23.94
C GLU A 145 8.03 4.51 22.54
N TYR A 146 7.42 5.13 21.50
CA TYR A 146 8.00 5.14 20.17
C TYR A 146 9.35 5.87 20.16
N ALA A 147 9.41 7.09 20.73
CA ALA A 147 10.66 7.84 20.80
C ALA A 147 11.77 7.07 21.53
N ALA A 148 11.42 6.38 22.62
CA ALA A 148 12.37 5.57 23.39
C ALA A 148 12.84 4.29 22.67
N ALA A 149 12.05 3.79 21.69
CA ALA A 149 12.39 2.59 20.92
C ALA A 149 13.24 2.88 19.68
N ILE A 150 13.40 4.15 19.29
CA ILE A 150 14.17 4.55 18.11
C ILE A 150 15.67 4.30 18.37
N THR A 151 16.33 3.66 17.41
CA THR A 151 17.79 3.38 17.40
C THR A 151 18.36 3.76 16.03
N ASP A 152 19.68 3.66 15.88
CA ASP A 152 20.36 3.84 14.59
C ASP A 152 19.97 2.78 13.54
N GLN A 153 19.29 1.71 13.95
CA GLN A 153 18.77 0.68 13.06
C GLN A 153 17.31 0.93 12.64
N THR A 154 16.67 1.95 13.21
CA THR A 154 15.27 2.26 12.89
C THR A 154 15.18 2.91 11.50
N ALA A 155 14.47 2.27 10.59
CA ALA A 155 14.26 2.74 9.23
C ALA A 155 12.91 3.46 9.04
N GLY A 156 11.92 3.18 9.91
CA GLY A 156 10.60 3.79 9.81
C GLY A 156 9.59 3.22 10.80
N ILE A 157 8.35 3.65 10.68
CA ILE A 157 7.23 3.23 11.53
C ILE A 157 6.12 2.64 10.67
N LEU A 158 5.59 1.48 11.05
CA LEU A 158 4.34 0.94 10.55
C LEU A 158 3.22 1.31 11.52
N TYR A 159 2.17 1.92 11.01
CA TYR A 159 0.96 2.22 11.76
C TYR A 159 -0.25 1.52 11.15
N VAL A 160 -0.91 0.66 11.92
CA VAL A 160 -2.17 0.03 11.48
C VAL A 160 -3.32 0.90 11.94
N GLN A 161 -4.01 1.51 10.98
CA GLN A 161 -5.14 2.41 11.24
C GLN A 161 -6.40 1.59 11.54
N THR A 162 -7.03 1.89 12.65
CA THR A 162 -8.38 1.48 13.04
C THR A 162 -8.97 2.55 13.97
N ASP A 163 -10.27 2.53 14.23
CA ASP A 163 -10.90 3.44 15.20
C ASP A 163 -10.35 3.27 16.62
N CYS A 164 -9.79 2.09 16.92
CA CYS A 164 -9.25 1.77 18.23
C CYS A 164 -7.73 1.96 18.35
N SER A 165 -7.02 2.29 17.27
CA SER A 165 -5.56 2.43 17.28
C SER A 165 -5.10 3.56 18.18
N ARG A 166 -4.11 3.29 19.03
CA ARG A 166 -3.48 4.25 19.95
C ARG A 166 -1.96 4.01 19.98
N PRO A 167 -1.13 5.09 20.12
CA PRO A 167 -1.54 6.50 20.08
C PRO A 167 -2.27 6.84 18.78
N ILE A 168 -2.93 7.97 18.70
CA ILE A 168 -3.54 8.41 17.43
C ILE A 168 -2.45 8.67 16.39
N LEU A 169 -2.78 8.49 15.10
CA LEU A 169 -1.83 8.61 13.99
C LEU A 169 -1.04 9.93 14.02
N ALA A 170 -1.70 11.06 14.31
CA ALA A 170 -1.04 12.37 14.37
C ALA A 170 0.09 12.44 15.41
N ASP A 171 -0.05 11.77 16.56
CA ASP A 171 0.99 11.74 17.58
C ASP A 171 2.19 10.88 17.14
N VAL A 172 1.94 9.77 16.44
CA VAL A 172 3.00 8.91 15.89
C VAL A 172 3.75 9.64 14.78
N ILE A 173 3.03 10.34 13.89
CA ILE A 173 3.65 11.14 12.82
C ILE A 173 4.53 12.24 13.42
N ARG A 174 4.07 12.92 14.47
CA ARG A 174 4.89 13.94 15.14
C ARG A 174 6.20 13.37 15.68
N VAL A 175 6.16 12.22 16.36
CA VAL A 175 7.37 11.54 16.82
C VAL A 175 8.28 11.16 15.65
N ALA A 176 7.70 10.60 14.58
CA ALA A 176 8.47 10.21 13.40
C ALA A 176 9.18 11.40 12.75
N GLN A 177 8.48 12.55 12.59
CA GLN A 177 9.03 13.78 12.04
C GLN A 177 10.17 14.37 12.89
N GLU A 178 10.04 14.34 14.22
CA GLU A 178 11.10 14.78 15.14
C GLU A 178 12.41 13.97 14.98
N HIS A 179 12.31 12.75 14.45
CA HIS A 179 13.44 11.84 14.24
C HIS A 179 13.78 11.58 12.76
N GLY A 180 13.09 12.25 11.83
CA GLY A 180 13.31 12.09 10.39
C GLY A 180 12.97 10.69 9.86
N LEU A 181 11.99 10.01 10.47
CA LEU A 181 11.57 8.65 10.11
C LEU A 181 10.30 8.68 9.28
N PRO A 182 10.20 7.89 8.20
CA PRO A 182 8.96 7.75 7.43
C PRO A 182 7.92 6.89 8.17
N VAL A 183 6.64 7.20 7.92
CA VAL A 183 5.49 6.46 8.44
C VAL A 183 4.73 5.80 7.29
N LEU A 184 4.62 4.48 7.33
CA LEU A 184 3.75 3.68 6.46
C LEU A 184 2.47 3.34 7.21
N VAL A 185 1.32 3.72 6.65
CA VAL A 185 0.00 3.43 7.24
C VAL A 185 -0.67 2.27 6.52
N ASP A 186 -1.01 1.23 7.26
CA ASP A 186 -1.96 0.20 6.80
C ASP A 186 -3.39 0.69 7.04
N ALA A 187 -4.07 1.07 5.98
CA ALA A 187 -5.46 1.50 5.95
C ALA A 187 -6.33 0.55 5.10
N ALA A 188 -5.95 -0.70 4.96
CA ALA A 188 -6.61 -1.67 4.08
C ALA A 188 -8.09 -1.90 4.41
N GLY A 189 -8.53 -1.63 5.65
CA GLY A 189 -9.91 -1.78 6.12
C GLY A 189 -10.67 -0.48 6.31
N GLU A 190 -10.06 0.68 6.07
CA GLU A 190 -10.52 1.96 6.59
C GLU A 190 -11.47 2.73 5.66
N ILE A 191 -11.87 2.14 4.58
CA ILE A 191 -12.93 2.64 3.69
C ILE A 191 -14.08 1.63 3.63
N PRO A 192 -15.34 2.09 3.76
CA PRO A 192 -15.83 3.46 3.95
C PRO A 192 -15.47 4.03 5.34
N PRO A 193 -15.61 5.35 5.57
CA PRO A 193 -16.10 6.38 4.67
C PRO A 193 -15.08 6.81 3.60
N VAL A 194 -15.55 7.38 2.49
CA VAL A 194 -14.69 7.77 1.35
C VAL A 194 -13.70 8.87 1.73
N GLU A 195 -14.06 9.73 2.66
CA GLU A 195 -13.25 10.82 3.18
C GLU A 195 -11.93 10.34 3.80
N ASN A 196 -11.89 9.08 4.26
CA ASN A 196 -10.69 8.47 4.81
C ASN A 196 -9.55 8.36 3.78
N LEU A 197 -9.85 8.28 2.48
CA LEU A 197 -8.84 8.30 1.43
C LEU A 197 -7.99 9.58 1.50
N LYS A 198 -8.64 10.75 1.50
CA LYS A 198 -7.93 12.04 1.63
C LYS A 198 -7.41 12.26 3.04
N ARG A 199 -8.24 12.06 4.05
CA ARG A 199 -7.87 12.32 5.46
C ARG A 199 -6.59 11.60 5.88
N LEU A 200 -6.37 10.36 5.43
CA LEU A 200 -5.17 9.61 5.79
C LEU A 200 -3.95 10.05 4.97
N VAL A 201 -4.13 10.44 3.72
CA VAL A 201 -3.07 11.06 2.91
C VAL A 201 -2.67 12.42 3.52
N ASP A 202 -3.65 13.26 3.86
CA ASP A 202 -3.43 14.59 4.45
C ASP A 202 -2.90 14.54 5.90
N SER A 203 -2.84 13.35 6.50
CA SER A 203 -2.37 13.20 7.89
C SER A 203 -0.89 13.54 8.08
N GLY A 204 -0.12 13.59 7.00
CA GLY A 204 1.34 13.73 7.01
C GLY A 204 2.09 12.40 7.06
N ALA A 205 1.40 11.27 6.87
CA ALA A 205 2.04 9.97 6.66
C ALA A 205 2.77 9.96 5.31
N ASP A 206 3.94 9.32 5.26
CA ASP A 206 4.75 9.26 4.04
C ASP A 206 4.17 8.28 3.01
N LEU A 207 3.55 7.20 3.49
CA LEU A 207 2.88 6.20 2.66
C LEU A 207 1.59 5.70 3.33
N VAL A 208 0.54 5.51 2.53
CA VAL A 208 -0.74 4.93 2.97
C VAL A 208 -1.15 3.81 2.01
N ALA A 209 -1.44 2.63 2.56
CA ALA A 209 -1.86 1.46 1.78
C ALA A 209 -3.37 1.20 1.95
N PHE A 210 -4.11 1.13 0.84
CA PHE A 210 -5.53 0.79 0.81
C PHE A 210 -5.80 -0.49 -0.01
N SER A 211 -6.93 -1.15 0.26
CA SER A 211 -7.38 -2.30 -0.52
C SER A 211 -8.38 -1.89 -1.59
N GLY A 212 -8.10 -2.22 -2.86
CA GLY A 212 -9.00 -1.96 -3.99
C GLY A 212 -10.17 -2.96 -4.11
N GLY A 213 -9.99 -4.17 -3.57
CA GLY A 213 -10.98 -5.26 -3.68
C GLY A 213 -12.03 -5.32 -2.56
N LYS A 214 -12.08 -4.31 -1.70
CA LYS A 214 -13.07 -4.19 -0.60
C LYS A 214 -14.19 -3.23 -1.01
N ALA A 215 -14.41 -2.16 -0.26
CA ALA A 215 -15.50 -1.20 -0.48
C ALA A 215 -15.45 -0.52 -1.85
N MET A 216 -14.28 -0.33 -2.44
CA MET A 216 -14.16 0.21 -3.81
C MET A 216 -14.78 -0.70 -4.87
N ARG A 217 -14.93 -2.00 -4.60
CA ARG A 217 -15.46 -3.00 -5.54
C ARG A 217 -14.67 -3.10 -6.85
N GLY A 218 -13.34 -2.90 -6.75
CA GLY A 218 -12.38 -3.25 -7.80
C GLY A 218 -11.96 -4.73 -7.72
N PRO A 219 -11.08 -5.21 -8.61
CA PRO A 219 -10.54 -6.56 -8.53
C PRO A 219 -9.92 -6.84 -7.16
N GLN A 220 -10.20 -8.02 -6.60
CA GLN A 220 -9.74 -8.38 -5.25
C GLN A 220 -8.21 -8.29 -5.08
N ALA A 221 -7.47 -8.67 -6.11
CA ALA A 221 -6.01 -8.59 -6.14
C ALA A 221 -5.54 -7.20 -6.59
N THR A 222 -6.09 -6.13 -6.00
CA THR A 222 -5.64 -4.75 -6.19
C THR A 222 -5.53 -4.01 -4.88
N GLY A 223 -4.53 -3.13 -4.79
CA GLY A 223 -4.31 -2.22 -3.67
C GLY A 223 -3.69 -0.93 -4.16
N LEU A 224 -3.88 0.14 -3.41
CA LEU A 224 -3.29 1.44 -3.67
C LEU A 224 -2.18 1.67 -2.67
N LEU A 225 -1.05 2.20 -3.13
CA LEU A 225 -0.01 2.81 -2.30
C LEU A 225 0.06 4.28 -2.67
N LEU A 226 -0.27 5.15 -1.74
CA LEU A 226 -0.34 6.60 -1.92
C LEU A 226 0.67 7.27 -0.99
N GLY A 227 1.28 8.37 -1.40
CA GLY A 227 2.17 9.11 -0.51
C GLY A 227 3.19 9.97 -1.23
N THR A 228 4.39 10.08 -0.65
CA THR A 228 5.48 10.90 -1.17
C THR A 228 6.01 10.36 -2.48
N ARG A 229 6.36 11.27 -3.37
CA ARG A 229 6.78 10.97 -4.74
C ARG A 229 7.96 10.00 -4.80
N THR A 230 9.00 10.24 -4.01
CA THR A 230 10.22 9.43 -4.01
C THR A 230 9.99 8.01 -3.49
N LEU A 231 9.19 7.83 -2.44
CA LEU A 231 8.90 6.50 -1.91
C LEU A 231 7.96 5.71 -2.84
N VAL A 232 6.95 6.37 -3.43
CA VAL A 232 6.10 5.72 -4.44
C VAL A 232 6.91 5.36 -5.68
N GLY A 233 7.82 6.24 -6.12
CA GLY A 233 8.73 5.98 -7.23
C GLY A 233 9.65 4.79 -6.96
N SER A 234 10.25 4.71 -5.76
CA SER A 234 11.06 3.57 -5.34
C SER A 234 10.26 2.25 -5.37
N ALA A 235 9.03 2.28 -4.86
CA ALA A 235 8.13 1.13 -4.90
C ALA A 235 7.79 0.71 -6.33
N LEU A 236 7.59 1.68 -7.23
CA LEU A 236 7.34 1.44 -8.65
C LEU A 236 8.55 0.77 -9.32
N LEU A 237 9.75 1.31 -9.18
CA LEU A 237 10.98 0.74 -9.76
C LEU A 237 11.18 -0.71 -9.32
N GLN A 238 10.90 -1.03 -8.06
CA GLN A 238 11.04 -2.39 -7.54
C GLN A 238 9.95 -3.36 -8.04
N MET A 239 8.84 -2.86 -8.58
CA MET A 239 7.72 -3.66 -9.09
C MET A 239 7.77 -3.88 -10.60
N LEU A 240 8.34 -2.92 -11.34
CA LEU A 240 8.37 -2.95 -12.80
C LEU A 240 9.17 -4.14 -13.35
N ASP A 241 8.85 -4.48 -14.58
CA ASP A 241 9.69 -5.35 -15.42
C ASP A 241 10.81 -4.51 -15.99
N MET A 242 12.05 -4.89 -15.70
CA MET A 242 13.25 -4.15 -16.07
C MET A 242 14.00 -4.83 -17.23
N ASP A 243 13.32 -5.62 -18.05
CA ASP A 243 13.85 -6.18 -19.30
C ASP A 243 13.83 -5.11 -20.41
N ASP A 244 14.71 -4.13 -20.31
CA ASP A 244 14.86 -3.01 -21.25
C ASP A 244 16.34 -2.72 -21.57
N HIS A 245 16.60 -1.77 -22.45
CA HIS A 245 17.95 -1.35 -22.86
C HIS A 245 18.52 -0.32 -21.88
N PRO A 246 19.49 -0.67 -21.01
CA PRO A 246 20.00 0.23 -19.97
C PRO A 246 20.54 1.58 -20.51
N GLN A 247 21.00 1.60 -21.78
CA GLN A 247 21.52 2.82 -22.40
C GLN A 247 20.43 3.82 -22.82
N LEU A 248 19.19 3.38 -22.92
CA LEU A 248 18.05 4.19 -23.33
C LEU A 248 17.10 4.49 -22.17
N TRP A 249 17.20 3.71 -21.09
CA TRP A 249 16.35 3.85 -19.94
C TRP A 249 16.69 5.11 -19.12
N THR A 250 15.69 5.80 -18.67
CA THR A 250 15.79 6.93 -17.73
C THR A 250 14.77 6.76 -16.64
N ALA A 251 15.12 7.11 -15.40
CA ALA A 251 14.18 7.10 -14.31
C ALA A 251 12.99 8.03 -14.60
N PRO A 252 11.75 7.62 -14.29
CA PRO A 252 10.57 8.45 -14.55
C PRO A 252 10.65 9.79 -13.82
N ALA A 253 10.66 10.89 -14.60
CA ALA A 253 10.80 12.25 -14.09
C ALA A 253 9.62 12.69 -13.19
N GLU A 254 8.52 11.99 -13.24
CA GLU A 254 7.36 12.18 -12.37
C GLU A 254 7.66 11.83 -10.92
N PHE A 255 8.63 10.94 -10.68
CA PHE A 255 8.96 10.45 -9.35
C PHE A 255 10.34 10.89 -8.86
N PHE A 256 11.29 11.11 -9.76
CA PHE A 256 12.67 11.36 -9.40
C PHE A 256 13.20 12.65 -10.07
N ALA A 257 14.05 13.34 -9.35
CA ALA A 257 14.86 14.40 -9.96
C ALA A 257 15.91 13.81 -10.92
N ALA A 258 16.45 14.64 -11.80
CA ALA A 258 17.55 14.23 -12.69
C ALA A 258 18.72 13.72 -11.82
N ASP A 259 19.29 12.59 -12.21
CA ASP A 259 20.44 11.96 -11.54
C ASP A 259 20.17 11.41 -10.11
N GLU A 260 18.91 11.42 -9.64
CA GLU A 260 18.58 10.86 -8.32
C GLU A 260 18.68 9.33 -8.28
N VAL A 261 18.40 8.67 -9.41
CA VAL A 261 18.58 7.23 -9.57
C VAL A 261 19.80 7.01 -10.46
N GLY A 262 20.83 6.38 -9.93
CA GLY A 262 22.15 6.25 -10.56
C GLY A 262 22.23 5.33 -11.80
N GLY A 263 21.09 4.86 -12.30
CA GLY A 263 20.99 4.00 -13.48
C GLY A 263 19.74 3.12 -13.44
N MET A 264 19.63 2.21 -14.39
CA MET A 264 18.53 1.27 -14.47
C MET A 264 18.65 0.18 -13.38
N PRO A 265 17.67 0.01 -12.48
CA PRO A 265 17.68 -1.10 -11.52
C PRO A 265 17.49 -2.45 -12.24
N ARG A 266 17.86 -3.54 -11.59
CA ARG A 266 17.40 -4.88 -11.98
C ARG A 266 16.00 -5.15 -11.45
N HIS A 267 15.42 -6.31 -11.78
CA HIS A 267 14.15 -6.74 -11.21
C HIS A 267 14.21 -6.72 -9.69
N GLY A 268 13.40 -5.87 -9.09
CA GLY A 268 13.35 -5.71 -7.63
C GLY A 268 12.48 -6.77 -6.95
N ILE A 269 12.46 -6.71 -5.61
CA ILE A 269 11.67 -7.62 -4.76
C ILE A 269 10.16 -7.55 -5.08
N GLY A 270 9.69 -6.42 -5.59
CA GLY A 270 8.30 -6.19 -5.94
C GLY A 270 7.85 -6.84 -7.26
N ARG A 271 8.78 -7.44 -8.05
CA ARG A 271 8.43 -8.05 -9.33
C ARG A 271 7.33 -9.12 -9.23
N GLY A 272 7.27 -9.83 -8.11
CA GLY A 272 6.20 -10.80 -7.81
C GLY A 272 4.84 -10.16 -7.51
N PHE A 273 4.77 -8.87 -7.27
CA PHE A 273 3.56 -8.10 -6.95
C PHE A 273 2.99 -7.34 -8.15
N LYS A 274 3.43 -7.70 -9.35
CA LYS A 274 2.89 -7.13 -10.59
C LYS A 274 1.38 -7.21 -10.62
N VAL A 275 0.78 -6.19 -11.19
CA VAL A 275 -0.66 -6.11 -11.40
C VAL A 275 -0.94 -5.95 -12.90
N SER A 276 -1.93 -6.66 -13.41
CA SER A 276 -2.25 -6.61 -14.83
C SER A 276 -2.88 -5.27 -15.22
N LYS A 277 -2.65 -4.83 -16.45
CA LYS A 277 -3.27 -3.59 -16.99
C LYS A 277 -4.80 -3.60 -16.86
N GLU A 278 -5.42 -4.76 -17.01
CA GLU A 278 -6.86 -4.93 -16.86
C GLU A 278 -7.29 -4.64 -15.42
N SER A 279 -6.55 -5.17 -14.45
CA SER A 279 -6.84 -4.93 -13.04
C SER A 279 -6.59 -3.48 -12.64
N ILE A 280 -5.57 -2.84 -13.21
CA ILE A 280 -5.29 -1.40 -13.01
C ILE A 280 -6.48 -0.57 -13.51
N MET A 281 -6.89 -0.76 -14.75
CA MET A 281 -8.01 -0.02 -15.32
C MET A 281 -9.32 -0.25 -14.58
N ALA A 282 -9.58 -1.49 -14.18
CA ALA A 282 -10.76 -1.85 -13.41
C ALA A 282 -10.80 -1.19 -12.03
N VAL A 283 -9.68 -1.19 -11.27
CA VAL A 283 -9.66 -0.55 -9.95
C VAL A 283 -9.71 0.96 -10.04
N MET A 284 -9.08 1.57 -11.04
CA MET A 284 -9.17 3.01 -11.28
C MET A 284 -10.61 3.43 -11.61
N THR A 285 -11.31 2.66 -12.45
CA THR A 285 -12.73 2.90 -12.73
C THR A 285 -13.60 2.69 -11.49
N ALA A 286 -13.32 1.67 -10.69
CA ALA A 286 -14.04 1.43 -9.43
C ALA A 286 -13.85 2.58 -8.46
N LEU A 287 -12.62 3.09 -8.32
CA LEU A 287 -12.30 4.25 -7.47
C LEU A 287 -13.01 5.51 -7.96
N GLU A 288 -13.00 5.79 -9.27
CA GLU A 288 -13.75 6.92 -9.85
C GLU A 288 -15.23 6.89 -9.44
N LYS A 289 -15.87 5.71 -9.54
CA LYS A 289 -17.28 5.54 -9.14
C LYS A 289 -17.45 5.67 -7.62
N PHE A 290 -16.48 5.19 -6.85
CA PHE A 290 -16.50 5.30 -5.39
C PHE A 290 -16.35 6.75 -4.90
N LEU A 291 -15.58 7.59 -5.60
CA LEU A 291 -15.44 9.03 -5.33
C LEU A 291 -16.62 9.85 -5.83
N GLY A 292 -17.43 9.31 -6.74
CA GLY A 292 -18.53 10.01 -7.38
C GLY A 292 -19.80 10.14 -6.50
N PRO A 293 -20.79 10.95 -6.95
CA PRO A 293 -22.02 11.21 -6.17
C PRO A 293 -22.92 9.98 -5.96
N GLN A 294 -22.65 8.86 -6.62
CA GLN A 294 -23.40 7.61 -6.48
C GLN A 294 -22.91 6.72 -5.33
N GLN A 295 -21.97 7.19 -4.53
CA GLN A 295 -21.39 6.45 -3.39
C GLN A 295 -22.45 5.85 -2.46
N ALA A 296 -23.48 6.63 -2.08
CA ALA A 296 -24.55 6.17 -1.20
C ALA A 296 -25.33 4.97 -1.77
N THR A 297 -25.49 4.91 -3.10
CA THR A 297 -26.14 3.78 -3.79
C THR A 297 -25.25 2.53 -3.79
N LEU A 298 -23.94 2.71 -3.90
CA LEU A 298 -22.96 1.60 -3.86
C LEU A 298 -22.85 0.94 -2.49
N MET A 299 -23.07 1.71 -1.42
CA MET A 299 -23.03 1.25 -0.03
C MET A 299 -24.28 0.45 0.37
N ASN A 300 -25.42 0.67 -0.30
CA ASN A 300 -26.70 0.01 -0.01
C ASN A 300 -26.86 -1.37 -0.69
N VAL A 301 -25.83 -1.91 -1.29
CA VAL A 301 -25.85 -3.21 -2.01
C VAL A 301 -25.35 -4.37 -1.12
N TRP A 302 -25.21 -4.14 0.18
CA TRP A 302 -24.84 -5.17 1.19
C TRP A 302 -26.01 -5.57 2.06
#